data_5166f5d82a8d68aba39e1dc48addec47
#
_entry.id   5166f5d82a8d68aba39e1dc48addec47
#
_cell.length_a   1.000
_cell.length_b   1.000
_cell.length_c   1.000
_cell.angle_alpha   90.00
_cell.angle_beta   90.00
_cell.angle_gamma   90.00
#
_symmetry.space_group_name_H-M   'P 1'
#
loop_
_entity.id
_entity.type
_entity.pdbx_description
1 polymer ?
#
loop_
_entity_poly.entity_id
_entity_poly.type
_entity_poly.pdbx_seq_one_letter_code
_entity_poly.pdbx_strand_id
1 'polypeptide(L)'
;MTGLEPEALDMALEAIGDFAHAELPPHKLLEYDANDEVPLDVVRAMCSDKLGIQLLFIPTEYEGMGGGTFDVYRVCEAMAHIDLGVATGVLATFLGSDPIVVGGTSEQKKQWLTRIADEGLLFAYGATEPEAGSDLAALKTTARRVEEDGRVGYVINGKKQWISNGGVADVYSILANAPGGPSWFVVDGDVPGFDHGKPEDKHGIRSSNTAALMLDDVRVDADRLVGGEEGLGLLQAQKIFGYTRLMVAAFGLGAGWAALDIAIPYSTERIQAGTPLSEKQGYTHKLIVPHAVALEAARAYVEETAERIDADEGDLITEGAIGKYLATEAGNAAADAGIQALGGYGYVREFLVEKIRRDVRITTIYEGTSEIMEMTIAAAQTTTRPSERLHT
;
A
#
# COMPACT_ATOMS: atom_id res chain seq x y z
N MET A 1 15.70 10.12 2.70
CA MET A 1 16.56 8.90 2.82
C MET A 1 17.47 8.89 1.61
N THR A 2 18.70 8.39 1.70
CA THR A 2 19.68 8.49 0.61
C THR A 2 19.47 7.46 -0.50
N GLY A 3 18.50 6.57 -0.36
CA GLY A 3 18.29 5.45 -1.27
C GLY A 3 19.34 4.33 -1.14
N LEU A 4 19.09 3.22 -1.79
CA LEU A 4 20.01 2.09 -1.91
C LEU A 4 20.99 2.33 -3.07
N GLU A 5 22.17 1.70 -2.99
CA GLU A 5 23.00 1.55 -4.19
C GLU A 5 22.25 0.67 -5.22
N PRO A 6 22.33 0.97 -6.52
CA PRO A 6 21.57 0.25 -7.55
C PRO A 6 21.73 -1.27 -7.49
N GLU A 7 22.94 -1.76 -7.23
CA GLU A 7 23.23 -3.19 -7.12
C GLU A 7 22.50 -3.82 -5.92
N ALA A 8 22.30 -3.07 -4.83
CA ALA A 8 21.57 -3.57 -3.65
C ALA A 8 20.08 -3.67 -3.94
N LEU A 9 19.49 -2.72 -4.67
CA LEU A 9 18.12 -2.79 -5.13
C LEU A 9 17.91 -3.97 -6.07
N ASP A 10 18.79 -4.17 -7.06
CA ASP A 10 18.71 -5.28 -7.99
C ASP A 10 18.75 -6.63 -7.26
N MET A 11 19.65 -6.79 -6.29
CA MET A 11 19.74 -7.99 -5.45
C MET A 11 18.45 -8.22 -4.63
N ALA A 12 17.85 -7.15 -4.10
CA ALA A 12 16.60 -7.26 -3.36
C ALA A 12 15.43 -7.70 -4.27
N LEU A 13 15.35 -7.15 -5.47
CA LEU A 13 14.34 -7.53 -6.47
C LEU A 13 14.51 -8.98 -6.94
N GLU A 14 15.76 -9.43 -7.16
CA GLU A 14 16.07 -10.82 -7.50
C GLU A 14 15.66 -11.77 -6.35
N ALA A 15 16.02 -11.43 -5.10
CA ALA A 15 15.65 -12.22 -3.94
C ALA A 15 14.13 -12.33 -3.73
N ILE A 16 13.38 -11.24 -4.00
CA ILE A 16 11.91 -11.25 -3.99
C ILE A 16 11.37 -12.20 -5.07
N GLY A 17 11.93 -12.16 -6.27
CA GLY A 17 11.55 -13.05 -7.37
C GLY A 17 11.79 -14.52 -7.05
N ASP A 18 12.96 -14.85 -6.53
CA ASP A 18 13.34 -16.22 -6.15
C ASP A 18 12.46 -16.75 -5.01
N PHE A 19 12.22 -15.92 -3.99
CA PHE A 19 11.31 -16.28 -2.90
C PHE A 19 9.89 -16.54 -3.42
N ALA A 20 9.38 -15.66 -4.27
CA ALA A 20 8.05 -15.81 -4.84
C ALA A 20 7.94 -17.06 -5.72
N HIS A 21 8.95 -17.37 -6.51
CA HIS A 21 8.97 -18.60 -7.31
C HIS A 21 8.87 -19.87 -6.44
N ALA A 22 9.51 -19.87 -5.28
CA ALA A 22 9.49 -20.99 -4.35
C ALA A 22 8.18 -21.08 -3.53
N GLU A 23 7.71 -19.96 -2.99
CA GLU A 23 6.63 -19.94 -1.98
C GLU A 23 5.27 -19.54 -2.53
N LEU A 24 5.20 -18.79 -3.65
CA LEU A 24 4.00 -18.23 -4.24
C LEU A 24 3.78 -18.65 -5.71
N PRO A 25 3.93 -19.93 -6.07
CA PRO A 25 3.66 -20.36 -7.45
C PRO A 25 2.17 -20.15 -7.79
N PRO A 26 1.81 -20.01 -9.08
CA PRO A 26 0.46 -19.64 -9.54
C PRO A 26 -0.68 -20.46 -8.93
N HIS A 27 -0.47 -21.76 -8.73
CA HIS A 27 -1.51 -22.64 -8.16
C HIS A 27 -1.80 -22.31 -6.68
N LYS A 28 -0.77 -21.94 -5.87
CA LYS A 28 -0.98 -21.50 -4.49
C LYS A 28 -1.70 -20.16 -4.41
N LEU A 29 -1.36 -19.21 -5.31
CA LEU A 29 -2.06 -17.92 -5.37
C LEU A 29 -3.55 -18.09 -5.66
N LEU A 30 -3.91 -18.99 -6.58
CA LEU A 30 -5.31 -19.32 -6.87
C LEU A 30 -5.98 -20.05 -5.70
N GLU A 31 -5.26 -20.89 -4.96
CA GLU A 31 -5.78 -21.58 -3.78
C GLU A 31 -6.08 -20.59 -2.65
N TYR A 32 -5.16 -19.68 -2.32
CA TYR A 32 -5.38 -18.62 -1.33
C TYR A 32 -6.59 -17.75 -1.70
N ASP A 33 -6.69 -17.35 -2.96
CA ASP A 33 -7.84 -16.56 -3.45
C ASP A 33 -9.16 -17.36 -3.34
N ALA A 34 -9.19 -18.61 -3.73
CA ALA A 34 -10.38 -19.44 -3.70
C ALA A 34 -10.90 -19.69 -2.27
N ASN A 35 -9.97 -19.87 -1.32
CA ASN A 35 -10.26 -20.18 0.08
C ASN A 35 -10.43 -18.94 0.96
N ASP A 36 -10.23 -17.72 0.43
CA ASP A 36 -10.17 -16.48 1.22
C ASP A 36 -9.10 -16.59 2.33
N GLU A 37 -7.96 -17.18 1.98
CA GLU A 37 -6.89 -17.52 2.91
C GLU A 37 -5.76 -16.50 2.85
N VAL A 38 -5.38 -15.97 4.00
CA VAL A 38 -4.22 -15.08 4.14
C VAL A 38 -2.98 -15.95 4.41
N PRO A 39 -1.97 -15.94 3.53
CA PRO A 39 -0.71 -16.66 3.73
C PRO A 39 0.17 -15.93 4.76
N LEU A 40 -0.26 -15.91 6.02
CA LEU A 40 0.38 -15.15 7.08
C LEU A 40 1.82 -15.57 7.34
N ASP A 41 2.11 -16.86 7.24
CA ASP A 41 3.45 -17.43 7.35
C ASP A 41 4.38 -16.90 6.25
N VAL A 42 3.88 -16.75 5.02
CA VAL A 42 4.63 -16.16 3.90
C VAL A 42 4.87 -14.67 4.14
N VAL A 43 3.83 -13.91 4.54
CA VAL A 43 3.95 -12.49 4.86
C VAL A 43 4.98 -12.26 5.98
N ARG A 44 4.92 -13.05 7.05
CA ARG A 44 5.91 -12.98 8.14
C ARG A 44 7.31 -13.40 7.70
N ALA A 45 7.44 -14.39 6.82
CA ALA A 45 8.73 -14.77 6.25
C ALA A 45 9.35 -13.66 5.40
N MET A 46 8.53 -12.92 4.64
CA MET A 46 8.97 -11.75 3.86
C MET A 46 9.43 -10.60 4.76
N CYS A 47 8.77 -10.42 5.91
CA CYS A 47 9.11 -9.40 6.93
C CYS A 47 10.02 -9.94 8.04
N SER A 48 10.92 -10.85 7.74
CA SER A 48 11.88 -11.44 8.70
C SER A 48 13.27 -11.57 8.07
N ASP A 49 14.21 -12.17 8.79
CA ASP A 49 15.57 -12.48 8.32
C ASP A 49 15.62 -13.42 7.09
N LYS A 50 14.50 -14.07 6.75
CA LYS A 50 14.44 -14.92 5.54
C LYS A 50 14.48 -14.12 4.25
N LEU A 51 13.81 -12.96 4.16
CA LEU A 51 13.84 -12.11 2.99
C LEU A 51 14.25 -10.66 3.29
N GLY A 52 13.94 -10.15 4.49
CA GLY A 52 14.41 -8.87 4.96
C GLY A 52 13.71 -7.66 4.34
N ILE A 53 12.51 -7.79 3.78
CA ILE A 53 11.81 -6.66 3.15
C ILE A 53 11.59 -5.52 4.13
N GLN A 54 11.32 -5.81 5.42
CA GLN A 54 11.14 -4.78 6.43
C GLN A 54 12.34 -3.84 6.55
N LEU A 55 13.55 -4.33 6.29
CA LEU A 55 14.76 -3.52 6.41
C LEU A 55 14.85 -2.41 5.35
N LEU A 56 14.24 -2.60 4.17
CA LEU A 56 14.26 -1.61 3.09
C LEU A 56 13.58 -0.29 3.50
N PHE A 57 12.55 -0.37 4.35
CA PHE A 57 11.71 0.78 4.72
C PHE A 57 12.19 1.48 6.01
N ILE A 58 13.17 0.92 6.70
CA ILE A 58 13.65 1.44 7.97
C ILE A 58 14.95 2.18 7.75
N PRO A 59 15.11 3.41 8.29
CA PRO A 59 16.36 4.15 8.20
C PRO A 59 17.53 3.39 8.83
N THR A 60 18.73 3.59 8.30
CA THR A 60 19.95 2.92 8.75
C THR A 60 20.28 3.20 10.24
N GLU A 61 19.89 4.35 10.76
CA GLU A 61 20.07 4.69 12.19
C GLU A 61 19.22 3.82 13.14
N TYR A 62 18.22 3.07 12.58
CA TYR A 62 17.35 2.13 13.31
C TYR A 62 17.51 0.70 12.78
N GLU A 63 18.70 0.36 12.30
CA GLU A 63 19.09 -0.99 11.87
C GLU A 63 18.44 -1.45 10.55
N GLY A 64 17.85 -0.53 9.79
CA GLY A 64 17.34 -0.76 8.46
C GLY A 64 18.38 -0.57 7.35
N MET A 65 17.95 -0.74 6.11
CA MET A 65 18.78 -0.48 4.91
C MET A 65 18.62 0.95 4.38
N GLY A 66 17.61 1.70 4.81
CA GLY A 66 17.42 3.11 4.45
C GLY A 66 17.01 3.36 3.01
N GLY A 67 16.23 2.46 2.41
CA GLY A 67 15.72 2.62 1.06
C GLY A 67 14.94 3.93 0.88
N GLY A 68 15.13 4.58 -0.25
CA GLY A 68 14.43 5.78 -0.66
C GLY A 68 13.02 5.47 -1.20
N THR A 69 12.29 6.51 -1.56
CA THR A 69 10.95 6.39 -2.17
C THR A 69 11.01 5.61 -3.48
N PHE A 70 12.06 5.83 -4.28
CA PHE A 70 12.29 5.09 -5.53
C PHE A 70 12.48 3.59 -5.27
N ASP A 71 13.30 3.20 -4.29
CA ASP A 71 13.55 1.79 -3.98
C ASP A 71 12.26 1.09 -3.51
N VAL A 72 11.53 1.77 -2.61
CA VAL A 72 10.25 1.28 -2.09
C VAL A 72 9.22 1.11 -3.21
N TYR A 73 9.12 2.08 -4.12
CA TYR A 73 8.27 2.00 -5.29
C TYR A 73 8.59 0.76 -6.15
N ARG A 74 9.89 0.52 -6.45
CA ARG A 74 10.32 -0.62 -7.26
C ARG A 74 9.99 -1.96 -6.60
N VAL A 75 10.19 -2.07 -5.28
CA VAL A 75 9.80 -3.25 -4.50
C VAL A 75 8.29 -3.46 -4.53
N CYS A 76 7.50 -2.39 -4.34
CA CYS A 76 6.05 -2.44 -4.42
C CYS A 76 5.54 -2.94 -5.78
N GLU A 77 6.14 -2.44 -6.88
CA GLU A 77 5.79 -2.87 -8.24
C GLU A 77 6.10 -4.35 -8.45
N ALA A 78 7.31 -4.80 -8.07
CA ALA A 78 7.71 -6.20 -8.19
C ALA A 78 6.80 -7.14 -7.39
N MET A 79 6.49 -6.79 -6.15
CA MET A 79 5.60 -7.59 -5.31
C MET A 79 4.17 -7.63 -5.86
N ALA A 80 3.63 -6.51 -6.33
CA ALA A 80 2.28 -6.46 -6.91
C ALA A 80 2.18 -7.19 -8.25
N HIS A 81 3.29 -7.29 -8.99
CA HIS A 81 3.37 -8.14 -10.18
C HIS A 81 3.25 -9.63 -9.83
N ILE A 82 3.76 -10.04 -8.67
CA ILE A 82 3.62 -11.42 -8.16
C ILE A 82 2.20 -11.66 -7.65
N ASP A 83 1.78 -10.89 -6.65
CA ASP A 83 0.44 -10.95 -6.06
C ASP A 83 0.11 -9.67 -5.28
N LEU A 84 -0.93 -8.95 -5.70
CA LEU A 84 -1.30 -7.68 -5.08
C LEU A 84 -1.81 -7.85 -3.64
N GLY A 85 -2.45 -8.98 -3.30
CA GLY A 85 -2.91 -9.25 -1.96
C GLY A 85 -1.77 -9.47 -0.97
N VAL A 86 -0.80 -10.30 -1.34
CA VAL A 86 0.44 -10.51 -0.54
C VAL A 86 1.22 -9.21 -0.41
N ALA A 87 1.40 -8.47 -1.53
CA ALA A 87 2.04 -7.15 -1.51
C ALA A 87 1.36 -6.19 -0.54
N THR A 88 0.01 -6.13 -0.55
CA THR A 88 -0.76 -5.31 0.39
C THR A 88 -0.52 -5.74 1.84
N GLY A 89 -0.47 -7.04 2.14
CA GLY A 89 -0.22 -7.56 3.49
C GLY A 89 1.15 -7.17 4.04
N VAL A 90 2.19 -7.27 3.21
CA VAL A 90 3.56 -6.86 3.59
C VAL A 90 3.64 -5.35 3.77
N LEU A 91 3.16 -4.59 2.80
CA LEU A 91 3.32 -3.13 2.77
C LEU A 91 2.39 -2.38 3.74
N ALA A 92 1.29 -3.01 4.18
CA ALA A 92 0.47 -2.48 5.27
C ALA A 92 1.25 -2.29 6.58
N THR A 93 2.31 -3.08 6.80
CA THR A 93 3.21 -2.92 7.96
C THR A 93 3.93 -1.57 7.93
N PHE A 94 4.41 -1.16 6.76
CA PHE A 94 5.14 0.11 6.62
C PHE A 94 4.19 1.29 6.73
N LEU A 95 3.05 1.25 6.05
CA LEU A 95 2.00 2.25 6.22
C LEU A 95 1.58 2.36 7.70
N GLY A 96 1.48 1.23 8.42
CA GLY A 96 1.18 1.20 9.86
C GLY A 96 2.26 1.85 10.72
N SER A 97 3.53 1.78 10.35
CA SER A 97 4.64 2.40 11.05
C SER A 97 4.89 3.88 10.66
N ASP A 98 4.37 4.33 9.53
CA ASP A 98 4.60 5.68 9.00
C ASP A 98 4.24 6.84 9.96
N PRO A 99 3.17 6.75 10.78
CA PRO A 99 2.94 7.78 11.80
C PRO A 99 4.14 7.97 12.73
N ILE A 100 4.86 6.89 13.08
CA ILE A 100 6.08 6.93 13.91
C ILE A 100 7.24 7.50 13.10
N VAL A 101 7.41 7.06 11.84
CA VAL A 101 8.48 7.57 10.96
C VAL A 101 8.35 9.08 10.75
N VAL A 102 7.14 9.58 10.48
CA VAL A 102 6.87 10.98 10.17
C VAL A 102 6.81 11.86 11.41
N GLY A 103 6.21 11.37 12.49
CA GLY A 103 5.86 12.18 13.65
C GLY A 103 6.43 11.73 14.99
N GLY A 104 7.05 10.56 15.07
CA GLY A 104 7.57 10.01 16.34
C GLY A 104 8.78 10.77 16.88
N THR A 105 8.95 10.77 18.22
CA THR A 105 10.19 11.22 18.85
C THR A 105 11.34 10.26 18.51
N SER A 106 12.58 10.68 18.74
CA SER A 106 13.76 9.82 18.51
C SER A 106 13.68 8.52 19.33
N GLU A 107 13.15 8.59 20.56
CA GLU A 107 12.94 7.42 21.41
C GLU A 107 11.89 6.48 20.84
N GLN A 108 10.76 7.03 20.39
CA GLN A 108 9.69 6.24 19.76
C GLN A 108 10.17 5.59 18.46
N LYS A 109 10.86 6.33 17.60
CA LYS A 109 11.46 5.78 16.37
C LYS A 109 12.42 4.65 16.71
N LYS A 110 13.35 4.87 17.64
CA LYS A 110 14.29 3.83 18.06
C LYS A 110 13.57 2.61 18.62
N GLN A 111 12.57 2.80 19.48
CA GLN A 111 11.82 1.71 20.10
C GLN A 111 11.09 0.85 19.05
N TRP A 112 10.36 1.48 18.14
CA TRP A 112 9.45 0.76 17.26
C TRP A 112 10.10 0.31 15.95
N LEU A 113 10.94 1.16 15.35
CA LEU A 113 11.56 0.82 14.06
C LEU A 113 12.63 -0.26 14.24
N THR A 114 13.42 -0.22 15.32
CA THR A 114 14.35 -1.31 15.64
C THR A 114 13.62 -2.63 15.88
N ARG A 115 12.47 -2.60 16.57
CA ARG A 115 11.67 -3.83 16.76
C ARG A 115 11.08 -4.37 15.45
N ILE A 116 10.68 -3.51 14.51
CA ILE A 116 10.26 -3.96 13.18
C ILE A 116 11.44 -4.63 12.47
N ALA A 117 12.64 -4.01 12.52
CA ALA A 117 13.84 -4.56 11.91
C ALA A 117 14.22 -5.93 12.47
N ASP A 118 14.26 -6.06 13.81
CA ASP A 118 14.77 -7.24 14.51
C ASP A 118 13.73 -8.35 14.66
N GLU A 119 12.48 -7.99 15.03
CA GLU A 119 11.44 -8.93 15.40
C GLU A 119 10.48 -9.24 14.22
N GLY A 120 10.52 -8.46 13.13
CA GLY A 120 9.59 -8.60 12.01
C GLY A 120 8.14 -8.30 12.41
N LEU A 121 7.93 -7.33 13.32
CA LEU A 121 6.60 -6.96 13.78
C LEU A 121 5.73 -6.48 12.61
N LEU A 122 4.52 -6.98 12.54
CA LEU A 122 3.51 -6.49 11.61
C LEU A 122 2.74 -5.33 12.24
N PHE A 123 2.63 -4.23 11.50
CA PHE A 123 1.84 -3.06 11.88
C PHE A 123 0.56 -2.95 11.06
N ALA A 124 -0.41 -2.19 11.60
CA ALA A 124 -1.61 -1.80 10.88
C ALA A 124 -1.93 -0.31 11.07
N TYR A 125 -2.48 0.31 10.02
CA TYR A 125 -2.82 1.74 9.95
C TYR A 125 -4.30 1.95 10.23
N GLY A 126 -4.64 2.32 11.46
CA GLY A 126 -6.01 2.49 11.93
C GLY A 126 -6.52 3.93 11.81
N ALA A 127 -6.66 4.45 10.59
CA ALA A 127 -7.23 5.77 10.35
C ALA A 127 -8.71 5.74 10.04
N THR A 128 -9.11 4.97 9.02
CA THR A 128 -10.47 4.93 8.46
C THR A 128 -11.52 4.43 9.46
N GLU A 129 -12.69 5.05 9.43
CA GLU A 129 -13.87 4.66 10.24
C GLU A 129 -15.07 4.43 9.32
N PRO A 130 -16.15 3.79 9.82
CA PRO A 130 -17.38 3.60 9.03
C PRO A 130 -17.92 4.91 8.41
N GLU A 131 -17.77 6.04 9.11
CA GLU A 131 -18.27 7.36 8.69
C GLU A 131 -17.18 8.35 8.28
N ALA A 132 -15.89 7.97 8.35
CA ALA A 132 -14.73 8.82 8.04
C ALA A 132 -13.68 8.07 7.20
N GLY A 133 -13.82 8.14 5.88
CA GLY A 133 -12.87 7.59 4.91
C GLY A 133 -12.13 8.72 4.19
N SER A 134 -12.69 9.25 3.11
CA SER A 134 -12.12 10.37 2.36
C SER A 134 -12.01 11.65 3.20
N ASP A 135 -12.92 11.86 4.16
CA ASP A 135 -12.87 12.94 5.15
C ASP A 135 -12.42 12.37 6.50
N LEU A 136 -11.11 12.28 6.71
CA LEU A 136 -10.52 11.84 7.97
C LEU A 136 -10.78 12.81 9.14
N ALA A 137 -11.12 14.08 8.86
CA ALA A 137 -11.42 15.05 9.91
C ALA A 137 -12.75 14.74 10.62
N ALA A 138 -13.63 13.96 9.96
CA ALA A 138 -14.93 13.53 10.53
C ALA A 138 -14.82 12.34 11.50
N LEU A 139 -13.62 11.90 11.87
CA LEU A 139 -13.41 10.73 12.76
C LEU A 139 -14.14 10.85 14.09
N LYS A 140 -14.64 9.73 14.59
CA LYS A 140 -15.42 9.61 15.83
C LYS A 140 -14.67 8.92 16.97
N THR A 141 -13.64 8.13 16.67
CA THR A 141 -12.79 7.52 17.70
C THR A 141 -12.20 8.60 18.60
N THR A 142 -12.32 8.44 19.89
CA THR A 142 -11.86 9.39 20.91
C THR A 142 -10.70 8.84 21.71
N ALA A 143 -9.79 9.72 22.13
CA ALA A 143 -8.73 9.43 23.09
C ALA A 143 -8.86 10.41 24.26
N ARG A 144 -9.49 9.97 25.33
CA ARG A 144 -9.68 10.80 26.54
C ARG A 144 -8.46 10.74 27.42
N ARG A 145 -7.83 11.88 27.67
CA ARG A 145 -6.70 12.00 28.59
C ARG A 145 -7.13 11.69 30.02
N VAL A 146 -6.37 10.86 30.70
CA VAL A 146 -6.58 10.46 32.11
C VAL A 146 -5.32 10.65 32.91
N GLU A 147 -5.48 10.88 34.22
CA GLU A 147 -4.38 10.90 35.18
C GLU A 147 -4.76 9.98 36.33
N GLU A 148 -4.02 8.90 36.51
CA GLU A 148 -4.25 7.89 37.54
C GLU A 148 -2.91 7.63 38.27
N ASP A 149 -2.90 7.69 39.57
CA ASP A 149 -1.69 7.51 40.42
C ASP A 149 -0.49 8.38 40.00
N GLY A 150 -0.78 9.61 39.53
CA GLY A 150 0.23 10.57 39.08
C GLY A 150 0.86 10.25 37.72
N ARG A 151 0.28 9.29 36.96
CA ARG A 151 0.67 8.96 35.57
C ARG A 151 -0.38 9.46 34.59
N VAL A 152 0.09 10.10 33.55
CA VAL A 152 -0.75 10.52 32.44
C VAL A 152 -0.86 9.38 31.41
N GLY A 153 -2.07 9.14 30.91
CA GLY A 153 -2.36 8.19 29.87
C GLY A 153 -3.60 8.58 29.07
N TYR A 154 -4.05 7.69 28.21
CA TYR A 154 -5.24 7.88 27.41
C TYR A 154 -6.15 6.65 27.45
N VAL A 155 -7.46 6.89 27.39
CA VAL A 155 -8.47 5.86 27.19
C VAL A 155 -9.10 6.07 25.83
N ILE A 156 -8.92 5.09 24.94
CA ILE A 156 -9.34 5.15 23.55
C ILE A 156 -10.62 4.35 23.36
N ASN A 157 -11.63 4.97 22.74
CA ASN A 157 -12.90 4.37 22.41
C ASN A 157 -13.29 4.67 20.98
N GLY A 158 -13.74 3.65 20.23
CA GLY A 158 -14.19 3.82 18.86
C GLY A 158 -14.13 2.57 18.02
N LYS A 159 -14.28 2.76 16.70
CA LYS A 159 -14.24 1.68 15.71
C LYS A 159 -13.44 2.13 14.50
N LYS A 160 -12.64 1.22 13.97
CA LYS A 160 -11.95 1.40 12.69
C LYS A 160 -12.49 0.40 11.67
N GLN A 161 -12.45 0.77 10.40
CA GLN A 161 -13.03 -0.04 9.32
C GLN A 161 -12.03 -0.19 8.18
N TRP A 162 -12.06 -1.34 7.51
CA TRP A 162 -11.24 -1.66 6.34
C TRP A 162 -9.72 -1.64 6.61
N ILE A 163 -9.29 -2.08 7.81
CA ILE A 163 -7.89 -2.00 8.21
C ILE A 163 -7.12 -3.21 7.67
N SER A 164 -6.17 -2.95 6.77
CA SER A 164 -5.23 -3.96 6.29
C SER A 164 -4.37 -4.45 7.46
N ASN A 165 -4.13 -5.75 7.53
CA ASN A 165 -3.55 -6.45 8.67
C ASN A 165 -4.36 -6.30 9.98
N GLY A 166 -5.58 -5.77 9.94
CA GLY A 166 -6.37 -5.47 11.13
C GLY A 166 -6.62 -6.65 12.07
N GLY A 167 -6.65 -7.87 11.55
CA GLY A 167 -6.83 -9.10 12.34
C GLY A 167 -5.55 -9.90 12.62
N VAL A 168 -4.38 -9.42 12.16
CA VAL A 168 -3.12 -10.19 12.24
C VAL A 168 -1.90 -9.39 12.64
N ALA A 169 -2.01 -8.04 12.73
CA ALA A 169 -0.91 -7.18 13.14
C ALA A 169 -0.61 -7.33 14.63
N ASP A 170 0.65 -7.13 14.99
CA ASP A 170 1.13 -7.14 16.36
C ASP A 170 0.90 -5.77 17.04
N VAL A 171 0.99 -4.68 16.23
CA VAL A 171 0.90 -3.29 16.70
C VAL A 171 0.06 -2.46 15.72
N TYR A 172 -0.65 -1.48 16.25
CA TYR A 172 -1.57 -0.62 15.50
C TYR A 172 -1.27 0.85 15.74
N SER A 173 -1.17 1.63 14.67
CA SER A 173 -1.22 3.09 14.76
C SER A 173 -2.67 3.54 14.63
N ILE A 174 -3.25 4.06 15.69
CA ILE A 174 -4.67 4.44 15.77
C ILE A 174 -4.80 5.97 15.75
N LEU A 175 -5.51 6.51 14.77
CA LEU A 175 -5.88 7.92 14.74
C LEU A 175 -7.14 8.15 15.58
N ALA A 176 -7.05 9.01 16.59
CA ALA A 176 -8.18 9.31 17.51
C ALA A 176 -8.22 10.79 17.88
N ASN A 177 -9.41 11.30 18.22
CA ASN A 177 -9.60 12.65 18.72
C ASN A 177 -9.16 12.73 20.18
N ALA A 178 -7.99 13.33 20.43
CA ALA A 178 -7.53 13.74 21.74
C ALA A 178 -8.07 15.14 22.10
N PRO A 179 -7.92 15.62 23.34
CA PRO A 179 -8.35 16.96 23.73
C PRO A 179 -7.76 18.09 22.85
N GLY A 180 -6.51 17.93 22.39
CA GLY A 180 -5.85 18.87 21.46
C GLY A 180 -6.19 18.67 19.97
N GLY A 181 -6.97 17.64 19.63
CA GLY A 181 -7.37 17.31 18.26
C GLY A 181 -6.92 15.92 17.81
N PRO A 182 -7.13 15.59 16.51
CA PRO A 182 -6.74 14.30 15.94
C PRO A 182 -5.26 13.99 16.16
N SER A 183 -4.97 12.83 16.75
CA SER A 183 -3.63 12.41 17.16
C SER A 183 -3.44 10.92 16.92
N TRP A 184 -2.20 10.51 16.64
CA TRP A 184 -1.86 9.10 16.48
C TRP A 184 -1.43 8.48 17.80
N PHE A 185 -1.88 7.26 18.02
CA PHE A 185 -1.53 6.44 19.19
C PHE A 185 -1.02 5.08 18.74
N VAL A 186 0.07 4.61 19.36
CA VAL A 186 0.58 3.25 19.15
C VAL A 186 -0.08 2.33 20.17
N VAL A 187 -0.77 1.31 19.67
CA VAL A 187 -1.56 0.35 20.47
C VAL A 187 -1.07 -1.07 20.18
N ASP A 188 -0.68 -1.83 21.19
CA ASP A 188 -0.36 -3.24 21.02
C ASP A 188 -1.66 -4.04 20.80
N GLY A 189 -1.61 -5.11 20.01
CA GLY A 189 -2.80 -5.89 19.64
C GLY A 189 -3.39 -6.74 20.76
N ASP A 190 -2.66 -6.95 21.86
CA ASP A 190 -3.03 -7.81 22.97
C ASP A 190 -3.51 -7.04 24.23
N VAL A 191 -3.69 -5.70 24.12
CA VAL A 191 -4.13 -4.90 25.26
C VAL A 191 -5.63 -5.11 25.54
N PRO A 192 -6.04 -5.07 26.84
CA PRO A 192 -7.45 -5.18 27.18
C PRO A 192 -8.33 -4.12 26.50
N GLY A 193 -9.49 -4.54 26.01
CA GLY A 193 -10.45 -3.67 25.33
C GLY A 193 -10.19 -3.48 23.84
N PHE A 194 -9.03 -3.94 23.31
CA PHE A 194 -8.79 -4.00 21.88
C PHE A 194 -9.27 -5.33 21.31
N ASP A 195 -10.03 -5.28 20.23
CA ASP A 195 -10.49 -6.46 19.50
C ASP A 195 -10.60 -6.16 18.00
N HIS A 196 -10.70 -7.19 17.19
CA HIS A 196 -10.89 -7.08 15.75
C HIS A 196 -12.07 -7.91 15.26
N GLY A 197 -12.70 -7.48 14.17
CA GLY A 197 -13.76 -8.22 13.51
C GLY A 197 -13.25 -9.44 12.74
N LYS A 198 -14.18 -10.15 12.14
CA LYS A 198 -13.85 -11.19 11.17
C LYS A 198 -13.17 -10.55 9.95
N PRO A 199 -12.28 -11.29 9.26
CA PRO A 199 -11.80 -10.87 7.97
C PRO A 199 -12.96 -10.55 7.02
N GLU A 200 -12.82 -9.47 6.26
CA GLU A 200 -13.81 -9.04 5.27
C GLU A 200 -13.78 -10.00 4.06
N ASP A 201 -14.95 -10.48 3.60
CA ASP A 201 -15.10 -11.21 2.35
C ASP A 201 -15.05 -10.23 1.17
N LYS A 202 -13.89 -10.12 0.54
CA LYS A 202 -13.58 -9.08 -0.43
C LYS A 202 -13.74 -9.56 -1.87
N HIS A 203 -13.96 -8.61 -2.77
CA HIS A 203 -13.97 -8.82 -4.22
C HIS A 203 -12.63 -9.32 -4.76
N GLY A 204 -11.52 -8.73 -4.31
CA GLY A 204 -10.14 -9.05 -4.66
C GLY A 204 -9.22 -8.89 -3.46
N ILE A 205 -7.91 -9.04 -3.67
CA ILE A 205 -6.87 -9.09 -2.62
C ILE A 205 -7.27 -10.00 -1.46
N ARG A 206 -7.83 -11.16 -1.77
CA ARG A 206 -8.37 -12.10 -0.78
C ARG A 206 -7.25 -12.73 0.06
N SER A 207 -6.03 -12.76 -0.45
CA SER A 207 -4.80 -13.13 0.26
C SER A 207 -4.25 -12.05 1.22
N SER A 208 -4.93 -10.88 1.35
CA SER A 208 -4.60 -9.84 2.33
C SER A 208 -5.62 -9.83 3.46
N ASN A 209 -5.19 -9.82 4.72
CA ASN A 209 -6.10 -9.62 5.83
C ASN A 209 -6.64 -8.19 5.84
N THR A 210 -7.95 -8.06 6.00
CA THR A 210 -8.63 -6.78 6.20
C THR A 210 -9.71 -6.98 7.24
N ALA A 211 -9.72 -6.19 8.32
CA ALA A 211 -10.71 -6.32 9.38
C ALA A 211 -11.11 -4.97 9.97
N ALA A 212 -12.28 -4.92 10.61
CA ALA A 212 -12.66 -3.82 11.48
C ALA A 212 -11.92 -3.94 12.82
N LEU A 213 -11.66 -2.80 13.50
CA LEU A 213 -11.11 -2.77 14.85
C LEU A 213 -12.14 -2.19 15.81
N MET A 214 -12.21 -2.74 17.00
CA MET A 214 -13.03 -2.28 18.11
C MET A 214 -12.15 -1.87 19.27
N LEU A 215 -12.36 -0.65 19.77
CA LEU A 215 -11.66 -0.10 20.93
C LEU A 215 -12.69 0.24 21.99
N ASP A 216 -12.65 -0.49 23.09
CA ASP A 216 -13.56 -0.34 24.24
C ASP A 216 -12.76 -0.14 25.53
N ASP A 217 -12.64 1.12 25.94
CA ASP A 217 -11.80 1.55 27.08
C ASP A 217 -10.32 1.08 26.97
N VAL A 218 -9.76 1.07 25.74
CA VAL A 218 -8.35 0.74 25.53
C VAL A 218 -7.46 1.77 26.20
N ARG A 219 -6.62 1.32 27.14
CA ARG A 219 -5.73 2.17 27.92
C ARG A 219 -4.32 2.13 27.37
N VAL A 220 -3.76 3.30 27.14
CA VAL A 220 -2.37 3.47 26.73
C VAL A 220 -1.67 4.55 27.57
N ASP A 221 -0.39 4.39 27.81
CA ASP A 221 0.43 5.38 28.49
C ASP A 221 0.69 6.62 27.60
N ALA A 222 1.12 7.73 28.18
CA ALA A 222 1.34 8.98 27.46
C ALA A 222 2.45 8.87 26.39
N ASP A 223 3.40 7.98 26.55
CA ASP A 223 4.50 7.73 25.61
C ASP A 223 4.02 7.03 24.31
N ARG A 224 2.78 6.53 24.30
CA ARG A 224 2.12 5.96 23.11
C ARG A 224 1.53 7.03 22.18
N LEU A 225 1.42 8.28 22.63
CA LEU A 225 1.08 9.42 21.76
C LEU A 225 2.25 9.73 20.83
N VAL A 226 2.06 9.56 19.54
CA VAL A 226 3.11 9.80 18.55
C VAL A 226 3.57 11.25 18.56
N GLY A 227 4.87 11.46 18.77
CA GLY A 227 5.48 12.78 18.86
C GLY A 227 5.27 13.50 20.21
N GLY A 228 4.45 12.93 21.11
CA GLY A 228 4.18 13.51 22.44
C GLY A 228 3.32 14.78 22.43
N GLU A 229 2.81 15.22 21.28
CA GLU A 229 1.96 16.40 21.12
C GLU A 229 0.64 16.03 20.44
N GLU A 230 -0.48 16.50 21.05
CA GLU A 230 -1.82 16.26 20.52
C GLU A 230 -2.12 17.19 19.32
N GLY A 231 -3.03 16.75 18.42
CA GLY A 231 -3.57 17.57 17.34
C GLY A 231 -2.77 17.56 16.03
N LEU A 232 -1.65 16.83 15.96
CA LEU A 232 -0.81 16.76 14.76
C LEU A 232 -1.20 15.64 13.79
N GLY A 233 -2.16 14.80 14.14
CA GLY A 233 -2.45 13.55 13.43
C GLY A 233 -2.88 13.74 11.97
N LEU A 234 -3.69 14.75 11.64
CA LEU A 234 -4.09 15.01 10.25
C LEU A 234 -2.94 15.56 9.40
N LEU A 235 -2.09 16.41 9.96
CA LEU A 235 -0.90 16.90 9.28
C LEU A 235 0.08 15.77 8.97
N GLN A 236 0.29 14.88 9.95
CA GLN A 236 1.12 13.69 9.78
C GLN A 236 0.52 12.75 8.72
N ALA A 237 -0.80 12.50 8.74
CA ALA A 237 -1.48 11.71 7.71
C ALA A 237 -1.31 12.31 6.31
N GLN A 238 -1.42 13.63 6.17
CA GLN A 238 -1.21 14.30 4.89
C GLN A 238 0.21 14.10 4.35
N LYS A 239 1.23 14.18 5.21
CA LYS A 239 2.63 13.91 4.82
C LYS A 239 2.84 12.46 4.40
N ILE A 240 2.25 11.50 5.14
CA ILE A 240 2.27 10.08 4.81
C ILE A 240 1.70 9.87 3.41
N PHE A 241 0.50 10.38 3.12
CA PHE A 241 -0.12 10.25 1.81
C PHE A 241 0.66 10.92 0.67
N GLY A 242 1.58 11.82 0.96
CA GLY A 242 2.45 12.47 -0.03
C GLY A 242 3.29 11.44 -0.80
N TYR A 243 3.87 10.47 -0.12
CA TYR A 243 4.73 9.45 -0.73
C TYR A 243 4.07 8.08 -0.88
N THR A 244 3.16 7.67 0.03
CA THR A 244 2.54 6.34 -0.04
C THR A 244 1.61 6.17 -1.25
N ARG A 245 1.10 7.26 -1.82
CA ARG A 245 0.37 7.22 -3.10
C ARG A 245 1.20 6.64 -4.24
N LEU A 246 2.51 6.84 -4.25
CA LEU A 246 3.39 6.23 -5.24
C LEU A 246 3.50 4.71 -5.06
N MET A 247 3.38 4.22 -3.82
CA MET A 247 3.34 2.77 -3.55
C MET A 247 2.08 2.14 -4.13
N VAL A 248 0.94 2.85 -4.02
CA VAL A 248 -0.30 2.40 -4.66
C VAL A 248 -0.24 2.54 -6.18
N ALA A 249 0.45 3.55 -6.71
CA ALA A 249 0.75 3.65 -8.14
C ALA A 249 1.54 2.42 -8.61
N ALA A 250 2.57 2.02 -7.89
CA ALA A 250 3.36 0.82 -8.13
C ALA A 250 2.51 -0.45 -8.14
N PHE A 251 1.52 -0.55 -7.24
CA PHE A 251 0.57 -1.66 -7.24
C PHE A 251 -0.26 -1.73 -8.52
N GLY A 252 -0.73 -0.58 -9.02
CA GLY A 252 -1.44 -0.51 -10.29
C GLY A 252 -0.58 -0.94 -11.46
N LEU A 253 0.69 -0.50 -11.50
CA LEU A 253 1.67 -0.86 -12.53
C LEU A 253 1.99 -2.36 -12.50
N GLY A 254 2.38 -2.88 -11.32
CA GLY A 254 2.74 -4.28 -11.17
C GLY A 254 1.63 -5.23 -11.57
N ALA A 255 0.40 -5.01 -11.07
CA ALA A 255 -0.76 -5.82 -11.43
C ALA A 255 -1.15 -5.67 -12.92
N GLY A 256 -1.04 -4.46 -13.47
CA GLY A 256 -1.31 -4.22 -14.89
C GLY A 256 -0.34 -4.97 -15.80
N TRP A 257 0.96 -4.93 -15.50
CA TRP A 257 1.97 -5.68 -16.22
C TRP A 257 1.80 -7.18 -16.03
N ALA A 258 1.51 -7.67 -14.83
CA ALA A 258 1.23 -9.09 -14.59
C ALA A 258 0.12 -9.62 -15.51
N ALA A 259 -0.94 -8.84 -15.74
CA ALA A 259 -2.01 -9.21 -16.64
C ALA A 259 -1.56 -9.25 -18.12
N LEU A 260 -0.73 -8.28 -18.56
CA LEU A 260 -0.19 -8.25 -19.92
C LEU A 260 0.84 -9.36 -20.15
N ASP A 261 1.67 -9.68 -19.14
CA ASP A 261 2.67 -10.75 -19.20
C ASP A 261 2.04 -12.16 -19.30
N ILE A 262 0.76 -12.29 -18.95
CA ILE A 262 -0.05 -13.48 -19.25
C ILE A 262 -0.64 -13.37 -20.66
N ALA A 263 -1.16 -12.21 -21.06
CA ALA A 263 -1.89 -12.02 -22.29
C ALA A 263 -0.97 -12.04 -23.54
N ILE A 264 0.23 -11.49 -23.45
CA ILE A 264 1.17 -11.38 -24.57
C ILE A 264 1.64 -12.75 -25.05
N PRO A 265 2.21 -13.65 -24.21
CA PRO A 265 2.59 -14.99 -24.63
C PRO A 265 1.40 -15.79 -25.14
N TYR A 266 0.23 -15.74 -24.46
CA TYR A 266 -0.99 -16.39 -24.91
C TYR A 266 -1.35 -15.96 -26.34
N SER A 267 -1.18 -14.69 -26.68
CA SER A 267 -1.50 -14.17 -28.02
C SER A 267 -0.60 -14.74 -29.11
N THR A 268 0.65 -15.11 -28.80
CA THR A 268 1.60 -15.69 -29.74
C THR A 268 1.36 -17.18 -29.99
N GLU A 269 0.77 -17.87 -29.04
CA GLU A 269 0.49 -19.31 -29.11
C GLU A 269 -0.93 -19.62 -29.61
N ARG A 270 -1.91 -18.78 -29.25
CA ARG A 270 -3.31 -19.01 -29.57
C ARG A 270 -3.62 -18.73 -31.05
N ILE A 271 -3.96 -19.78 -31.78
CA ILE A 271 -4.33 -19.68 -33.19
C ILE A 271 -5.86 -19.53 -33.32
N GLN A 272 -6.29 -18.52 -34.07
CA GLN A 272 -7.67 -18.32 -34.49
C GLN A 272 -7.71 -17.89 -35.95
N ALA A 273 -8.65 -18.47 -36.74
CA ALA A 273 -8.75 -18.21 -38.18
C ALA A 273 -7.39 -18.36 -38.91
N GLY A 274 -6.65 -19.42 -38.56
CA GLY A 274 -5.43 -19.85 -39.23
C GLY A 274 -4.11 -19.19 -38.85
N THR A 275 -4.13 -18.14 -37.99
CA THR A 275 -2.90 -17.45 -37.51
C THR A 275 -2.95 -17.16 -36.02
N PRO A 276 -1.79 -16.93 -35.36
CA PRO A 276 -1.73 -16.42 -33.99
C PRO A 276 -2.53 -15.14 -33.80
N LEU A 277 -3.05 -14.91 -32.57
CA LEU A 277 -3.76 -13.68 -32.26
C LEU A 277 -2.85 -12.45 -32.38
N SER A 278 -1.57 -12.59 -32.05
CA SER A 278 -0.55 -11.54 -32.16
C SER A 278 -0.35 -10.99 -33.57
N GLU A 279 -0.67 -11.77 -34.62
CA GLU A 279 -0.61 -11.32 -36.02
C GLU A 279 -1.84 -10.51 -36.45
N LYS A 280 -2.86 -10.42 -35.59
CA LYS A 280 -4.10 -9.69 -35.89
C LYS A 280 -4.02 -8.27 -35.36
N GLN A 281 -3.86 -7.28 -36.26
CA GLN A 281 -3.75 -5.86 -35.84
C GLN A 281 -4.91 -5.40 -34.96
N GLY A 282 -6.15 -5.82 -35.27
CA GLY A 282 -7.34 -5.49 -34.48
C GLY A 282 -7.27 -5.99 -33.04
N TYR A 283 -6.53 -7.08 -32.78
CA TYR A 283 -6.28 -7.62 -31.46
C TYR A 283 -5.16 -6.84 -30.76
N THR A 284 -3.97 -6.78 -31.34
CA THR A 284 -2.80 -6.15 -30.70
C THR A 284 -2.98 -4.66 -30.48
N HIS A 285 -3.55 -3.92 -31.45
CA HIS A 285 -3.78 -2.48 -31.37
C HIS A 285 -4.89 -2.10 -30.39
N LYS A 286 -5.76 -3.02 -30.01
CA LYS A 286 -6.85 -2.76 -29.07
C LYS A 286 -6.54 -3.28 -27.65
N LEU A 287 -5.95 -4.47 -27.54
CA LEU A 287 -5.84 -5.19 -26.26
C LEU A 287 -4.44 -5.19 -25.65
N ILE A 288 -3.39 -4.88 -26.41
CA ILE A 288 -2.01 -4.90 -25.92
C ILE A 288 -1.38 -3.50 -25.95
N VAL A 289 -1.22 -2.92 -27.14
CA VAL A 289 -0.41 -1.70 -27.33
C VAL A 289 -0.89 -0.50 -26.52
N PRO A 290 -2.20 -0.14 -26.48
CA PRO A 290 -2.62 1.05 -25.72
C PRO A 290 -2.34 0.91 -24.22
N HIS A 291 -2.49 -0.30 -23.68
CA HIS A 291 -2.31 -0.57 -22.25
C HIS A 291 -0.83 -0.61 -21.87
N ALA A 292 0.03 -1.24 -22.68
CA ALA A 292 1.47 -1.21 -22.48
C ALA A 292 2.01 0.24 -22.53
N VAL A 293 1.58 1.05 -23.51
CA VAL A 293 1.97 2.47 -23.60
C VAL A 293 1.49 3.27 -22.40
N ALA A 294 0.27 3.04 -21.92
CA ALA A 294 -0.26 3.74 -20.74
C ALA A 294 0.51 3.38 -19.46
N LEU A 295 0.84 2.10 -19.28
CA LEU A 295 1.62 1.63 -18.14
C LEU A 295 3.05 2.21 -18.16
N GLU A 296 3.74 2.22 -19.32
CA GLU A 296 5.08 2.81 -19.46
C GLU A 296 5.08 4.32 -19.19
N ALA A 297 4.09 5.04 -19.72
CA ALA A 297 3.97 6.48 -19.47
C ALA A 297 3.71 6.79 -17.99
N ALA A 298 2.86 5.98 -17.34
CA ALA A 298 2.59 6.12 -15.91
C ALA A 298 3.82 5.79 -15.06
N ARG A 299 4.56 4.71 -15.43
CA ARG A 299 5.82 4.32 -14.76
C ARG A 299 6.83 5.46 -14.79
N ALA A 300 7.11 6.02 -15.95
CA ALA A 300 8.07 7.11 -16.11
C ALA A 300 7.71 8.31 -15.22
N TYR A 301 6.42 8.67 -15.11
CA TYR A 301 5.98 9.75 -14.24
C TYR A 301 6.15 9.42 -12.76
N VAL A 302 5.84 8.20 -12.35
CA VAL A 302 5.97 7.74 -10.95
C VAL A 302 7.45 7.68 -10.54
N GLU A 303 8.32 7.16 -11.40
CA GLU A 303 9.78 7.09 -11.16
C GLU A 303 10.38 8.49 -10.98
N GLU A 304 10.09 9.42 -11.89
CA GLU A 304 10.54 10.82 -11.75
C GLU A 304 10.04 11.45 -10.45
N THR A 305 8.76 11.23 -10.11
CA THR A 305 8.21 11.77 -8.86
C THR A 305 8.89 11.17 -7.62
N ALA A 306 9.19 9.88 -7.62
CA ALA A 306 9.88 9.20 -6.52
C ALA A 306 11.30 9.74 -6.32
N GLU A 307 12.06 9.92 -7.42
CA GLU A 307 13.39 10.52 -7.39
C GLU A 307 13.37 11.97 -6.84
N ARG A 308 12.37 12.75 -7.20
CA ARG A 308 12.21 14.13 -6.70
C ARG A 308 11.87 14.18 -5.21
N ILE A 309 11.07 13.22 -4.71
CA ILE A 309 10.82 13.07 -3.26
C ILE A 309 12.13 12.74 -2.54
N ASP A 310 12.93 11.83 -3.08
CA ASP A 310 14.21 11.44 -2.49
C ASP A 310 15.25 12.58 -2.54
N ALA A 311 15.16 13.48 -3.53
CA ALA A 311 15.94 14.71 -3.63
C ALA A 311 15.46 15.86 -2.71
N ASP A 312 14.38 15.63 -1.90
CA ASP A 312 13.77 16.64 -1.01
C ASP A 312 13.30 17.91 -1.74
N GLU A 313 12.70 17.73 -2.94
CA GLU A 313 12.16 18.84 -3.75
C GLU A 313 10.82 19.41 -3.21
N GLY A 314 10.48 19.10 -1.97
CA GLY A 314 9.30 19.62 -1.26
C GLY A 314 8.10 18.66 -1.24
N ASP A 315 6.93 19.21 -0.89
CA ASP A 315 5.70 18.41 -0.74
C ASP A 315 5.07 18.13 -2.11
N LEU A 316 5.42 17.01 -2.73
CA LEU A 316 4.94 16.58 -4.04
C LEU A 316 3.54 15.92 -3.98
N ILE A 317 2.60 16.52 -3.23
CA ILE A 317 1.24 15.99 -3.00
C ILE A 317 0.44 15.87 -4.30
N THR A 318 0.58 16.85 -5.18
CA THR A 318 -0.12 16.87 -6.48
C THR A 318 0.46 15.84 -7.42
N GLU A 319 1.78 15.74 -7.48
CA GLU A 319 2.50 14.78 -8.31
C GLU A 319 2.21 13.34 -7.86
N GLY A 320 2.22 13.08 -6.55
CA GLY A 320 1.79 11.80 -5.98
C GLY A 320 0.33 11.45 -6.34
N ALA A 321 -0.56 12.44 -6.35
CA ALA A 321 -1.96 12.24 -6.78
C ALA A 321 -2.05 11.93 -8.28
N ILE A 322 -1.29 12.62 -9.13
CA ILE A 322 -1.22 12.36 -10.58
C ILE A 322 -0.65 10.97 -10.82
N GLY A 323 0.47 10.61 -10.20
CA GLY A 323 1.12 9.30 -10.33
C GLY A 323 0.17 8.16 -9.96
N LYS A 324 -0.50 8.29 -8.81
CA LYS A 324 -1.50 7.30 -8.38
C LYS A 324 -2.64 7.18 -9.38
N TYR A 325 -3.25 8.29 -9.78
CA TYR A 325 -4.36 8.31 -10.73
C TYR A 325 -3.98 7.63 -12.05
N LEU A 326 -2.87 8.05 -12.66
CA LEU A 326 -2.40 7.50 -13.93
C LEU A 326 -2.14 5.99 -13.85
N ALA A 327 -1.38 5.56 -12.85
CA ALA A 327 -0.93 4.17 -12.75
C ALA A 327 -2.07 3.21 -12.38
N THR A 328 -2.96 3.61 -11.47
CA THR A 328 -4.06 2.74 -11.04
C THR A 328 -5.15 2.60 -12.09
N GLU A 329 -5.47 3.67 -12.83
CA GLU A 329 -6.40 3.60 -13.96
C GLU A 329 -5.81 2.78 -15.12
N ALA A 330 -4.52 3.00 -15.45
CA ALA A 330 -3.83 2.21 -16.47
C ALA A 330 -3.78 0.71 -16.09
N GLY A 331 -3.46 0.39 -14.83
CA GLY A 331 -3.41 -0.98 -14.32
C GLY A 331 -4.77 -1.69 -14.38
N ASN A 332 -5.84 -1.00 -13.97
CA ASN A 332 -7.20 -1.52 -14.08
C ASN A 332 -7.60 -1.78 -15.55
N ALA A 333 -7.28 -0.85 -16.44
CA ALA A 333 -7.56 -0.99 -17.87
C ALA A 333 -6.75 -2.14 -18.51
N ALA A 334 -5.48 -2.30 -18.13
CA ALA A 334 -4.61 -3.38 -18.60
C ALA A 334 -5.11 -4.76 -18.14
N ALA A 335 -5.52 -4.87 -16.88
CA ALA A 335 -6.07 -6.13 -16.35
C ALA A 335 -7.40 -6.51 -16.99
N ASP A 336 -8.27 -5.54 -17.28
CA ASP A 336 -9.52 -5.77 -18.03
C ASP A 336 -9.24 -6.23 -19.47
N ALA A 337 -8.27 -5.59 -20.13
CA ALA A 337 -7.81 -5.99 -21.46
C ALA A 337 -7.18 -7.39 -21.44
N GLY A 338 -6.47 -7.77 -20.38
CA GLY A 338 -5.94 -9.13 -20.19
C GLY A 338 -7.02 -10.19 -20.16
N ILE A 339 -8.12 -9.97 -19.44
CA ILE A 339 -9.30 -10.86 -19.51
C ILE A 339 -9.82 -10.98 -20.93
N GLN A 340 -10.05 -9.85 -21.59
CA GLN A 340 -10.57 -9.82 -22.95
C GLN A 340 -9.62 -10.52 -23.94
N ALA A 341 -8.31 -10.39 -23.72
CA ALA A 341 -7.29 -11.00 -24.57
C ALA A 341 -7.30 -12.53 -24.51
N LEU A 342 -7.52 -13.10 -23.32
CA LEU A 342 -7.66 -14.55 -23.16
C LEU A 342 -9.05 -15.08 -23.54
N GLY A 343 -10.04 -14.21 -23.73
CA GLY A 343 -11.41 -14.60 -24.03
C GLY A 343 -12.03 -15.46 -22.93
N GLY A 344 -12.66 -16.59 -23.28
CA GLY A 344 -13.26 -17.49 -22.28
C GLY A 344 -12.31 -17.97 -21.19
N TYR A 345 -11.04 -18.17 -21.51
CA TYR A 345 -10.01 -18.54 -20.53
C TYR A 345 -9.74 -17.42 -19.53
N GLY A 346 -9.81 -16.15 -19.92
CA GLY A 346 -9.66 -15.03 -19.02
C GLY A 346 -10.82 -14.86 -18.04
N TYR A 347 -11.96 -15.52 -18.28
CA TYR A 347 -13.18 -15.37 -17.49
C TYR A 347 -13.35 -16.45 -16.41
N VAL A 348 -12.52 -17.49 -16.43
CA VAL A 348 -12.60 -18.59 -15.47
C VAL A 348 -11.51 -18.49 -14.40
N ARG A 349 -11.85 -18.83 -13.14
CA ARG A 349 -10.99 -18.67 -11.97
C ARG A 349 -9.73 -19.54 -11.96
N GLU A 350 -9.58 -20.44 -12.92
CA GLU A 350 -8.37 -21.25 -13.09
C GLU A 350 -7.19 -20.46 -13.67
N PHE A 351 -7.41 -19.23 -14.15
CA PHE A 351 -6.39 -18.37 -14.75
C PHE A 351 -6.16 -17.11 -13.88
N LEU A 352 -4.89 -16.83 -13.60
CA LEU A 352 -4.48 -15.70 -12.74
C LEU A 352 -5.02 -14.35 -13.22
N VAL A 353 -5.21 -14.15 -14.52
CA VAL A 353 -5.67 -12.87 -15.06
C VAL A 353 -7.05 -12.47 -14.51
N GLU A 354 -7.91 -13.43 -14.20
CA GLU A 354 -9.21 -13.19 -13.56
C GLU A 354 -9.03 -12.67 -12.13
N LYS A 355 -8.14 -13.31 -11.36
CA LYS A 355 -7.78 -12.87 -10.02
C LYS A 355 -7.14 -11.47 -10.05
N ILE A 356 -6.15 -11.24 -10.92
CA ILE A 356 -5.48 -9.95 -11.07
C ILE A 356 -6.51 -8.84 -11.36
N ARG A 357 -7.51 -9.10 -12.21
CA ARG A 357 -8.56 -8.11 -12.51
C ARG A 357 -9.41 -7.76 -11.30
N ARG A 358 -9.71 -8.72 -10.43
CA ARG A 358 -10.39 -8.44 -9.16
C ARG A 358 -9.49 -7.69 -8.18
N ASP A 359 -8.26 -8.11 -8.07
CA ASP A 359 -7.31 -7.55 -7.12
C ASP A 359 -7.00 -6.07 -7.43
N VAL A 360 -6.66 -5.75 -8.68
CA VAL A 360 -6.26 -4.39 -9.04
C VAL A 360 -7.37 -3.35 -8.84
N ARG A 361 -8.64 -3.79 -8.75
CA ARG A 361 -9.78 -2.87 -8.58
C ARG A 361 -9.65 -2.02 -7.33
N ILE A 362 -9.05 -2.52 -6.25
CA ILE A 362 -8.89 -1.79 -4.99
C ILE A 362 -7.98 -0.56 -5.13
N THR A 363 -7.03 -0.58 -6.05
CA THR A 363 -6.02 0.49 -6.19
C THR A 363 -6.62 1.85 -6.51
N THR A 364 -7.79 1.90 -7.14
CA THR A 364 -8.52 3.16 -7.40
C THR A 364 -9.42 3.60 -6.23
N ILE A 365 -9.44 2.84 -5.12
CA ILE A 365 -10.32 3.08 -3.97
C ILE A 365 -9.54 3.51 -2.72
N TYR A 366 -8.59 2.69 -2.26
CA TYR A 366 -7.83 2.97 -1.03
C TYR A 366 -6.75 4.03 -1.24
N GLU A 367 -6.16 4.55 -0.15
CA GLU A 367 -5.18 5.65 -0.16
C GLU A 367 -5.68 6.92 -0.88
N GLY A 368 -7.00 7.14 -0.82
CA GLY A 368 -7.72 8.17 -1.54
C GLY A 368 -8.26 7.66 -2.88
N THR A 369 -9.58 7.79 -3.08
CA THR A 369 -10.21 7.33 -4.33
C THR A 369 -9.72 8.13 -5.55
N SER A 370 -9.95 7.61 -6.77
CA SER A 370 -9.64 8.35 -8.01
C SER A 370 -10.26 9.76 -8.00
N GLU A 371 -11.48 9.91 -7.45
CA GLU A 371 -12.16 11.19 -7.33
C GLU A 371 -11.44 12.13 -6.33
N ILE A 372 -10.87 11.61 -5.25
CA ILE A 372 -10.04 12.41 -4.33
C ILE A 372 -8.74 12.84 -5.01
N MET A 373 -8.14 11.99 -5.86
CA MET A 373 -6.98 12.38 -6.66
C MET A 373 -7.36 13.49 -7.64
N GLU A 374 -8.48 13.36 -8.36
CA GLU A 374 -9.00 14.37 -9.26
C GLU A 374 -9.25 15.71 -8.54
N MET A 375 -9.84 15.69 -7.33
CA MET A 375 -10.04 16.89 -6.52
C MET A 375 -8.70 17.56 -6.13
N THR A 376 -7.71 16.77 -5.74
CA THR A 376 -6.37 17.26 -5.38
C THR A 376 -5.70 17.93 -6.59
N ILE A 377 -5.74 17.25 -7.74
CA ILE A 377 -5.18 17.74 -9.00
C ILE A 377 -5.91 19.01 -9.46
N ALA A 378 -7.24 19.00 -9.44
CA ALA A 378 -8.05 20.15 -9.85
C ALA A 378 -7.77 21.39 -8.98
N ALA A 379 -7.64 21.22 -7.66
CA ALA A 379 -7.30 22.31 -6.75
C ALA A 379 -5.96 22.96 -7.12
N ALA A 380 -4.92 22.14 -7.35
CA ALA A 380 -3.62 22.64 -7.79
C ALA A 380 -3.68 23.33 -9.16
N GLN A 381 -4.40 22.73 -10.14
CA GLN A 381 -4.53 23.29 -11.49
C GLN A 381 -5.28 24.61 -11.53
N THR A 382 -6.24 24.85 -10.65
CA THR A 382 -7.04 26.08 -10.61
C THR A 382 -6.39 27.19 -9.81
N THR A 383 -5.43 26.89 -8.93
CA THR A 383 -4.70 27.88 -8.13
C THR A 383 -3.42 28.38 -8.79
N THR A 384 -2.77 27.56 -9.64
CA THR A 384 -1.52 27.91 -10.32
C THR A 384 -1.81 28.71 -11.59
N ARG A 385 -1.19 29.88 -11.76
CA ARG A 385 -1.34 30.68 -12.99
C ARG A 385 -0.66 29.97 -14.19
N PRO A 386 -1.24 30.07 -15.41
CA PRO A 386 -0.66 29.44 -16.61
C PRO A 386 0.81 29.82 -16.87
N SER A 387 1.21 31.06 -16.54
CA SER A 387 2.59 31.55 -16.68
C SER A 387 3.58 30.90 -15.70
N GLU A 388 3.13 30.38 -14.59
CA GLU A 388 3.97 29.72 -13.58
C GLU A 388 4.28 28.28 -13.95
N ARG A 389 3.43 27.63 -14.77
CA ARG A 389 3.60 26.24 -15.25
C ARG A 389 4.69 26.07 -16.30
N LEU A 390 5.15 27.16 -16.93
CA LEU A 390 6.18 27.10 -17.97
C LEU A 390 7.61 27.27 -17.41
N HIS A 391 7.74 27.45 -16.09
CA HIS A 391 9.00 27.75 -15.41
C HIS A 391 9.33 26.79 -14.25
N THR A 392 8.50 25.78 -14.04
CA THR A 392 8.74 24.63 -13.16
C THR A 392 8.94 23.37 -13.97
#